data_35c6ed3c43538bc3d369afdfe3101551
#
_entry.id   35c6ed3c43538bc3d369afdfe3101551
#
_cell.length_a   1.000
_cell.length_b   1.000
_cell.length_c   1.000
_cell.angle_alpha   90.00
_cell.angle_beta   90.00
_cell.angle_gamma   90.00
#
_symmetry.space_group_name_H-M   'P 1'
#
loop_
_entity.id
_entity.type
_entity.pdbx_description
1 polymer ?
#
loop_
_entity_poly.entity_id
_entity_poly.type
_entity_poly.pdbx_seq_one_letter_code
_entity_poly.pdbx_strand_id
1 'polypeptide(L)'
;MLTVATTPEQAKQVISEWKAQGLTVGLVPTMGYLHEGHESLIKRAVAENDRVMVSVFVNPIQFAPGEDLETYPRDFEADKRLIEGAGATLVLHPEPADLYIPDASTYVNVDGITAELCGKTRPTHFRGVCTVVNKLMNISQADRAYFGQKDAQQLAVIRRMVRDLNMNVQVVGCPIVREEDGLAKSSRNTYLSAEERTAALVLSRAVAEGQRLMEAGERSAATVLDAMKQLIEAEPLARIDYVEMVSWDGIKPVETVDGPVLVAMAVYIGKTRLIDNFIFGE
;
A
#
# COMPACT_ATOMS: atom_id res chain seq x y z
N MET A 1 -4.17 -24.04 -11.33
CA MET A 1 -5.35 -24.17 -10.41
C MET A 1 -4.98 -23.45 -9.11
N LEU A 2 -5.80 -22.52 -8.70
CA LEU A 2 -5.62 -21.74 -7.47
C LEU A 2 -6.12 -22.55 -6.25
N THR A 3 -5.26 -22.71 -5.25
CA THR A 3 -5.65 -23.27 -3.95
C THR A 3 -6.21 -22.15 -3.07
N VAL A 4 -7.32 -22.40 -2.38
CA VAL A 4 -7.90 -21.47 -1.39
C VAL A 4 -7.64 -22.03 0.01
N ALA A 5 -6.95 -21.26 0.83
CA ALA A 5 -6.77 -21.50 2.26
C ALA A 5 -7.61 -20.49 3.04
N THR A 6 -8.39 -20.96 3.99
CA THR A 6 -9.23 -20.13 4.86
C THR A 6 -8.62 -19.96 6.26
N THR A 7 -7.58 -20.72 6.59
CA THR A 7 -6.84 -20.57 7.85
C THR A 7 -5.33 -20.47 7.63
N PRO A 8 -4.60 -19.87 8.56
CA PRO A 8 -3.13 -19.85 8.53
C PRO A 8 -2.50 -21.24 8.45
N GLU A 9 -3.08 -22.24 9.11
CA GLU A 9 -2.58 -23.62 9.16
C GLU A 9 -2.65 -24.27 7.79
N GLN A 10 -3.77 -24.10 7.07
CA GLN A 10 -3.93 -24.61 5.69
C GLN A 10 -2.89 -23.96 4.75
N ALA A 11 -2.68 -22.65 4.86
CA ALA A 11 -1.68 -21.96 4.06
C ALA A 11 -0.26 -22.47 4.38
N LYS A 12 0.09 -22.58 5.67
CA LYS A 12 1.40 -23.11 6.11
C LYS A 12 1.68 -24.52 5.62
N GLN A 13 0.65 -25.38 5.56
CA GLN A 13 0.80 -26.73 5.02
C GLN A 13 1.23 -26.70 3.56
N VAL A 14 0.52 -25.94 2.71
CA VAL A 14 0.85 -25.80 1.27
C VAL A 14 2.26 -25.18 1.10
N ILE A 15 2.57 -24.14 1.85
CA ILE A 15 3.88 -23.48 1.81
C ILE A 15 5.01 -24.44 2.22
N SER A 16 4.80 -25.23 3.27
CA SER A 16 5.77 -26.23 3.73
C SER A 16 6.12 -27.26 2.64
N GLU A 17 5.10 -27.70 1.88
CA GLU A 17 5.31 -28.62 0.75
C GLU A 17 6.14 -27.95 -0.37
N TRP A 18 5.92 -26.68 -0.66
CA TRP A 18 6.72 -25.92 -1.63
C TRP A 18 8.17 -25.72 -1.16
N LYS A 19 8.35 -25.33 0.10
CA LYS A 19 9.69 -25.15 0.68
C LYS A 19 10.48 -26.46 0.74
N ALA A 20 9.84 -27.59 1.02
CA ALA A 20 10.48 -28.91 0.98
C ALA A 20 10.97 -29.29 -0.43
N GLN A 21 10.40 -28.71 -1.48
CA GLN A 21 10.83 -28.87 -2.88
C GLN A 21 11.89 -27.85 -3.30
N GLY A 22 12.30 -26.94 -2.41
CA GLY A 22 13.26 -25.87 -2.69
C GLY A 22 12.69 -24.71 -3.52
N LEU A 23 11.35 -24.58 -3.60
CA LEU A 23 10.70 -23.55 -4.40
C LEU A 23 10.73 -22.19 -3.69
N THR A 24 10.90 -21.14 -4.49
CA THR A 24 10.78 -19.76 -4.04
C THR A 24 9.32 -19.34 -3.93
N VAL A 25 9.01 -18.52 -2.92
CA VAL A 25 7.65 -18.08 -2.61
C VAL A 25 7.57 -16.56 -2.64
N GLY A 26 6.67 -16.02 -3.47
CA GLY A 26 6.27 -14.61 -3.46
C GLY A 26 5.02 -14.40 -2.60
N LEU A 27 4.97 -13.28 -1.86
CA LEU A 27 3.81 -12.85 -1.08
C LEU A 27 3.26 -11.52 -1.63
N VAL A 28 1.95 -11.46 -1.87
CA VAL A 28 1.24 -10.21 -2.21
C VAL A 28 0.14 -9.97 -1.18
N PRO A 29 0.39 -9.12 -0.15
CA PRO A 29 -0.62 -8.76 0.84
C PRO A 29 -1.65 -7.81 0.25
N THR A 30 -2.93 -8.14 0.36
CA THR A 30 -4.05 -7.27 -0.05
C THR A 30 -5.20 -7.30 0.95
N MET A 31 -6.08 -6.33 0.84
CA MET A 31 -7.34 -6.31 1.59
C MET A 31 -8.54 -6.79 0.75
N GLY A 32 -8.31 -7.28 -0.47
CA GLY A 32 -9.38 -7.63 -1.40
C GLY A 32 -9.90 -6.45 -2.22
N TYR A 33 -11.00 -6.69 -2.96
CA TYR A 33 -11.56 -5.79 -3.97
C TYR A 33 -10.49 -5.35 -4.98
N LEU A 34 -9.90 -6.36 -5.60
CA LEU A 34 -8.71 -6.23 -6.40
C LEU A 34 -8.99 -5.49 -7.72
N HIS A 35 -7.99 -4.75 -8.17
CA HIS A 35 -7.98 -4.02 -9.43
C HIS A 35 -6.61 -4.18 -10.14
N GLU A 36 -6.43 -3.58 -11.31
CA GLU A 36 -5.23 -3.71 -12.14
C GLU A 36 -3.93 -3.35 -11.39
N GLY A 37 -4.00 -2.45 -10.40
CA GLY A 37 -2.87 -2.16 -9.52
C GLY A 37 -2.42 -3.39 -8.72
N HIS A 38 -3.36 -4.13 -8.13
CA HIS A 38 -3.06 -5.39 -7.44
C HIS A 38 -2.64 -6.49 -8.41
N GLU A 39 -3.28 -6.57 -9.58
CA GLU A 39 -2.92 -7.52 -10.63
C GLU A 39 -1.46 -7.35 -11.07
N SER A 40 -0.99 -6.11 -11.20
CA SER A 40 0.40 -5.82 -11.55
C SER A 40 1.40 -6.36 -10.52
N LEU A 41 1.07 -6.27 -9.20
CA LEU A 41 1.87 -6.86 -8.13
C LEU A 41 1.93 -8.38 -8.24
N ILE A 42 0.77 -9.01 -8.49
CA ILE A 42 0.66 -10.47 -8.60
C ILE A 42 1.44 -10.97 -9.82
N LYS A 43 1.28 -10.33 -10.99
CA LYS A 43 2.02 -10.69 -12.20
C LYS A 43 3.54 -10.56 -12.02
N ARG A 44 4.00 -9.52 -11.34
CA ARG A 44 5.41 -9.36 -11.00
C ARG A 44 5.89 -10.46 -10.06
N ALA A 45 5.11 -10.76 -9.02
CA ALA A 45 5.44 -11.84 -8.09
C ALA A 45 5.54 -13.21 -8.80
N VAL A 46 4.62 -13.50 -9.72
CA VAL A 46 4.61 -14.73 -10.53
C VAL A 46 5.83 -14.81 -11.47
N ALA A 47 6.27 -13.67 -12.02
CA ALA A 47 7.44 -13.64 -12.89
C ALA A 47 8.77 -13.86 -12.13
N GLU A 48 8.81 -13.57 -10.83
CA GLU A 48 10.03 -13.57 -10.02
C GLU A 48 10.10 -14.74 -9.01
N ASN A 49 9.06 -15.57 -8.88
CA ASN A 49 9.02 -16.70 -7.95
C ASN A 49 8.35 -17.94 -8.54
N ASP A 50 8.70 -19.13 -8.01
CA ASP A 50 8.10 -20.39 -8.44
C ASP A 50 6.64 -20.54 -8.00
N ARG A 51 6.29 -19.95 -6.86
CA ARG A 51 4.95 -19.98 -6.25
C ARG A 51 4.60 -18.62 -5.68
N VAL A 52 3.31 -18.27 -5.71
CA VAL A 52 2.83 -16.99 -5.18
C VAL A 52 1.63 -17.23 -4.29
N MET A 53 1.69 -16.69 -3.07
CA MET A 53 0.56 -16.54 -2.17
C MET A 53 0.05 -15.09 -2.22
N VAL A 54 -1.24 -14.94 -2.45
CA VAL A 54 -1.95 -13.65 -2.27
C VAL A 54 -2.78 -13.74 -0.99
N SER A 55 -2.76 -12.73 -0.13
CA SER A 55 -3.74 -12.64 0.95
C SER A 55 -4.88 -11.71 0.55
N VAL A 56 -6.11 -12.10 0.88
CA VAL A 56 -7.32 -11.28 0.77
C VAL A 56 -7.91 -11.16 2.18
N PHE A 57 -7.55 -10.10 2.89
CA PHE A 57 -7.92 -9.91 4.29
C PHE A 57 -8.08 -8.43 4.66
N VAL A 58 -9.32 -8.03 4.94
CA VAL A 58 -9.62 -6.69 5.47
C VAL A 58 -9.21 -6.67 6.95
N ASN A 59 -8.03 -6.11 7.22
CA ASN A 59 -7.42 -6.14 8.55
C ASN A 59 -8.08 -5.13 9.52
N PRO A 60 -8.86 -5.58 10.51
CA PRO A 60 -9.62 -4.66 11.35
C PRO A 60 -8.75 -3.75 12.22
N ILE A 61 -7.58 -4.21 12.65
CA ILE A 61 -6.74 -3.46 13.59
C ILE A 61 -5.95 -2.29 12.96
N GLN A 62 -6.00 -2.13 11.63
CA GLN A 62 -5.39 -0.98 10.95
C GLN A 62 -6.36 0.16 10.69
N PHE A 63 -7.65 -0.01 11.01
CA PHE A 63 -8.67 1.01 10.90
C PHE A 63 -8.92 1.67 12.24
N ALA A 64 -8.97 3.00 12.24
CA ALA A 64 -9.38 3.77 13.40
C ALA A 64 -10.93 3.81 13.51
N PRO A 65 -11.48 4.12 14.68
CA PRO A 65 -12.91 4.38 14.81
C PRO A 65 -13.38 5.46 13.83
N GLY A 66 -14.43 5.17 13.06
CA GLY A 66 -14.99 6.09 12.06
C GLY A 66 -14.34 6.01 10.68
N GLU A 67 -13.35 5.14 10.46
CA GLU A 67 -12.84 4.83 9.12
C GLU A 67 -13.75 3.81 8.41
N ASP A 68 -13.47 3.54 7.14
CA ASP A 68 -14.30 2.79 6.20
C ASP A 68 -14.25 1.25 6.35
N LEU A 69 -13.96 0.71 7.54
CA LEU A 69 -13.85 -0.73 7.78
C LEU A 69 -15.12 -1.51 7.38
N GLU A 70 -16.28 -1.03 7.81
CA GLU A 70 -17.54 -1.72 7.56
C GLU A 70 -17.99 -1.59 6.10
N THR A 71 -17.72 -0.43 5.50
CA THR A 71 -18.10 -0.11 4.12
C THR A 71 -17.03 -0.49 3.10
N TYR A 72 -15.85 -0.98 3.56
CA TYR A 72 -14.78 -1.40 2.67
C TYR A 72 -15.30 -2.50 1.72
N PRO A 73 -15.16 -2.32 0.39
CA PRO A 73 -15.78 -3.21 -0.58
C PRO A 73 -15.17 -4.62 -0.52
N ARG A 74 -16.00 -5.63 -0.74
CA ARG A 74 -15.61 -7.04 -0.72
C ARG A 74 -16.31 -7.78 -1.85
N ASP A 75 -15.54 -8.50 -2.67
CA ASP A 75 -16.03 -9.43 -3.69
C ASP A 75 -14.99 -10.54 -3.88
N PHE A 76 -15.00 -11.53 -2.98
CA PHE A 76 -14.00 -12.58 -2.99
C PHE A 76 -14.02 -13.42 -4.27
N GLU A 77 -15.18 -13.65 -4.88
CA GLU A 77 -15.25 -14.41 -6.12
C GLU A 77 -14.64 -13.66 -7.31
N ALA A 78 -14.79 -12.33 -7.36
CA ALA A 78 -14.09 -11.50 -8.34
C ALA A 78 -12.58 -11.49 -8.07
N ASP A 79 -12.17 -11.33 -6.81
CA ASP A 79 -10.77 -11.36 -6.39
C ASP A 79 -10.10 -12.69 -6.77
N LYS A 80 -10.77 -13.83 -6.49
CA LYS A 80 -10.27 -15.16 -6.82
C LYS A 80 -10.04 -15.34 -8.32
N ARG A 81 -10.98 -14.87 -9.16
CA ARG A 81 -10.82 -14.91 -10.63
C ARG A 81 -9.62 -14.10 -11.09
N LEU A 82 -9.43 -12.88 -10.55
CA LEU A 82 -8.30 -12.02 -10.87
C LEU A 82 -6.98 -12.66 -10.42
N ILE A 83 -6.92 -13.20 -9.20
CA ILE A 83 -5.73 -13.85 -8.63
C ILE A 83 -5.33 -15.08 -9.48
N GLU A 84 -6.28 -15.93 -9.84
CA GLU A 84 -6.03 -17.09 -10.69
C GLU A 84 -5.61 -16.68 -12.10
N GLY A 85 -6.28 -15.69 -12.69
CA GLY A 85 -5.94 -15.14 -14.01
C GLY A 85 -4.55 -14.50 -14.05
N ALA A 86 -4.10 -13.89 -12.96
CA ALA A 86 -2.76 -13.34 -12.82
C ALA A 86 -1.67 -14.41 -12.56
N GLY A 87 -2.05 -15.68 -12.33
CA GLY A 87 -1.13 -16.81 -12.23
C GLY A 87 -0.68 -17.16 -10.82
N ALA A 88 -1.25 -16.58 -9.77
CA ALA A 88 -0.95 -17.00 -8.39
C ALA A 88 -1.46 -18.41 -8.09
N THR A 89 -0.85 -19.07 -7.13
CA THR A 89 -1.06 -20.51 -6.86
C THR A 89 -1.78 -20.75 -5.53
N LEU A 90 -1.77 -19.80 -4.62
CA LEU A 90 -2.44 -19.86 -3.31
C LEU A 90 -3.10 -18.53 -3.00
N VAL A 91 -4.34 -18.55 -2.53
CA VAL A 91 -4.96 -17.40 -1.85
C VAL A 91 -5.25 -17.77 -0.40
N LEU A 92 -4.87 -16.87 0.51
CA LEU A 92 -5.22 -16.93 1.93
C LEU A 92 -6.35 -15.93 2.19
N HIS A 93 -7.54 -16.44 2.56
CA HIS A 93 -8.73 -15.64 2.86
C HIS A 93 -9.30 -16.04 4.23
N PRO A 94 -8.68 -15.58 5.33
CA PRO A 94 -9.06 -15.95 6.68
C PRO A 94 -10.14 -15.01 7.24
N GLU A 95 -10.86 -15.49 8.24
CA GLU A 95 -11.65 -14.62 9.11
C GLU A 95 -10.77 -13.89 10.14
N PRO A 96 -11.20 -12.75 10.69
CA PRO A 96 -10.42 -12.03 11.71
C PRO A 96 -10.01 -12.90 12.90
N ALA A 97 -10.87 -13.82 13.35
CA ALA A 97 -10.58 -14.72 14.47
C ALA A 97 -9.47 -15.74 14.16
N ASP A 98 -9.22 -16.07 12.89
CA ASP A 98 -8.14 -16.99 12.49
C ASP A 98 -6.76 -16.31 12.60
N LEU A 99 -6.70 -14.99 12.42
CA LEU A 99 -5.46 -14.24 12.55
C LEU A 99 -5.27 -13.62 13.93
N TYR A 100 -6.34 -13.26 14.62
CA TYR A 100 -6.32 -12.59 15.90
C TYR A 100 -7.13 -13.38 16.93
N ILE A 101 -6.45 -14.32 17.61
CA ILE A 101 -7.05 -15.10 18.70
C ILE A 101 -7.47 -14.18 19.86
N PRO A 102 -8.48 -14.53 20.65
CA PRO A 102 -9.07 -13.63 21.67
C PRO A 102 -8.10 -13.09 22.72
N ASP A 103 -7.03 -13.84 23.03
CA ASP A 103 -6.01 -13.46 24.01
C ASP A 103 -4.72 -12.91 23.38
N ALA A 104 -4.75 -12.57 22.07
CA ALA A 104 -3.60 -11.99 21.39
C ALA A 104 -3.18 -10.67 22.03
N SER A 105 -1.92 -10.59 22.43
CA SER A 105 -1.33 -9.44 23.13
C SER A 105 -0.06 -8.90 22.48
N THR A 106 0.36 -9.49 21.36
CA THR A 106 1.58 -9.13 20.65
C THR A 106 1.29 -8.28 19.42
N TYR A 107 2.00 -7.17 19.32
CA TYR A 107 1.93 -6.25 18.19
C TYR A 107 3.33 -5.91 17.69
N VAL A 108 3.43 -5.53 16.41
CA VAL A 108 4.65 -4.96 15.85
C VAL A 108 4.46 -3.47 15.68
N ASN A 109 5.32 -2.68 16.28
CA ASN A 109 5.33 -1.22 16.16
C ASN A 109 6.64 -0.76 15.54
N VAL A 110 6.59 0.23 14.66
CA VAL A 110 7.75 0.90 14.08
C VAL A 110 7.63 2.38 14.40
N ASP A 111 8.56 2.90 15.18
CA ASP A 111 8.57 4.30 15.59
C ASP A 111 9.33 5.21 14.62
N GLY A 112 9.16 6.50 14.77
CA GLY A 112 9.82 7.52 13.96
C GLY A 112 9.20 7.71 12.60
N ILE A 113 9.46 6.83 11.64
CA ILE A 113 8.94 6.96 10.26
C ILE A 113 7.42 6.83 10.15
N THR A 114 6.75 6.49 11.22
CA THR A 114 5.29 6.42 11.35
C THR A 114 4.68 7.66 12.00
N ALA A 115 5.49 8.66 12.36
CA ALA A 115 5.02 9.88 13.02
C ALA A 115 4.55 10.98 12.05
N GLU A 116 4.91 10.87 10.77
CA GLU A 116 4.61 11.85 9.72
C GLU A 116 3.58 11.33 8.72
N LEU A 117 3.12 12.16 7.79
CA LEU A 117 2.22 11.80 6.70
C LEU A 117 0.94 11.09 7.21
N CYS A 118 0.63 9.90 6.67
CA CYS A 118 -0.52 9.08 7.10
C CYS A 118 -0.47 8.72 8.59
N GLY A 119 0.70 8.51 9.18
CA GLY A 119 0.83 8.15 10.57
C GLY A 119 0.44 9.27 11.52
N LYS A 120 0.61 10.53 11.11
CA LYS A 120 0.21 11.72 11.86
C LYS A 120 -1.31 11.83 12.02
N THR A 121 -2.05 11.51 10.96
CA THR A 121 -3.52 11.55 10.95
C THR A 121 -4.17 10.23 11.36
N ARG A 122 -3.41 9.11 11.31
CA ARG A 122 -3.86 7.75 11.62
C ARG A 122 -2.87 7.04 12.57
N PRO A 123 -2.79 7.44 13.86
CA PRO A 123 -1.70 7.02 14.77
C PRO A 123 -1.59 5.51 15.03
N THR A 124 -2.68 4.76 14.91
CA THR A 124 -2.69 3.30 15.13
C THR A 124 -2.54 2.48 13.84
N HIS A 125 -2.61 3.12 12.68
CA HIS A 125 -2.66 2.47 11.37
C HIS A 125 -1.45 1.57 11.13
N PHE A 126 -0.25 2.12 11.24
CA PHE A 126 0.98 1.36 10.92
C PHE A 126 1.27 0.24 11.91
N ARG A 127 0.87 0.37 13.17
CA ARG A 127 0.91 -0.75 14.12
C ARG A 127 0.05 -1.92 13.62
N GLY A 128 -1.14 -1.63 13.11
CA GLY A 128 -2.00 -2.64 12.50
C GLY A 128 -1.40 -3.26 11.25
N VAL A 129 -0.84 -2.42 10.35
CA VAL A 129 -0.17 -2.86 9.12
C VAL A 129 1.05 -3.73 9.43
N CYS A 130 1.96 -3.27 10.28
CA CYS A 130 3.17 -4.04 10.65
C CYS A 130 2.81 -5.39 11.28
N THR A 131 1.79 -5.41 12.15
CA THR A 131 1.35 -6.65 12.80
C THR A 131 0.82 -7.66 11.80
N VAL A 132 -0.09 -7.26 10.89
CA VAL A 132 -0.66 -8.19 9.90
C VAL A 132 0.39 -8.63 8.90
N VAL A 133 1.21 -7.72 8.39
CA VAL A 133 2.25 -8.05 7.41
C VAL A 133 3.29 -9.00 8.01
N ASN A 134 3.71 -8.78 9.25
CA ASN A 134 4.59 -9.72 9.94
C ASN A 134 3.96 -11.12 10.07
N LYS A 135 2.67 -11.21 10.43
CA LYS A 135 1.95 -12.49 10.46
C LYS A 135 1.94 -13.17 9.08
N LEU A 136 1.61 -12.42 8.02
CA LEU A 136 1.56 -12.94 6.66
C LEU A 136 2.95 -13.41 6.17
N MET A 137 4.02 -12.68 6.50
CA MET A 137 5.39 -13.08 6.19
C MET A 137 5.78 -14.38 6.92
N ASN A 138 5.40 -14.54 8.19
CA ASN A 138 5.61 -15.77 8.94
C ASN A 138 4.78 -16.95 8.43
N ILE A 139 3.55 -16.72 7.97
CA ILE A 139 2.68 -17.76 7.38
C ILE A 139 3.24 -18.22 6.04
N SER A 140 3.62 -17.27 5.18
CA SER A 140 4.06 -17.54 3.81
C SER A 140 5.51 -18.01 3.71
N GLN A 141 6.35 -17.72 4.69
CA GLN A 141 7.80 -17.91 4.60
C GLN A 141 8.37 -17.38 3.29
N ALA A 142 7.85 -16.22 2.85
CA ALA A 142 8.12 -15.67 1.54
C ALA A 142 9.60 -15.27 1.38
N ASP A 143 10.17 -15.55 0.20
CA ASP A 143 11.47 -15.03 -0.22
C ASP A 143 11.36 -13.57 -0.66
N ARG A 144 10.22 -13.19 -1.27
CA ARG A 144 9.91 -11.83 -1.69
C ARG A 144 8.48 -11.45 -1.33
N ALA A 145 8.29 -10.20 -0.90
CA ALA A 145 6.96 -9.63 -0.64
C ALA A 145 6.78 -8.33 -1.42
N TYR A 146 5.65 -8.21 -2.13
CA TYR A 146 5.39 -7.16 -3.12
C TYR A 146 4.39 -6.14 -2.60
N PHE A 147 4.75 -4.86 -2.68
CA PHE A 147 3.94 -3.73 -2.21
C PHE A 147 3.90 -2.61 -3.24
N GLY A 148 2.74 -1.99 -3.40
CA GLY A 148 2.58 -0.86 -4.31
C GLY A 148 3.20 0.42 -3.75
N GLN A 149 3.94 1.15 -4.59
CA GLN A 149 4.52 2.46 -4.27
C GLN A 149 3.45 3.55 -4.05
N LYS A 150 2.21 3.29 -4.46
CA LYS A 150 1.09 4.18 -4.12
C LYS A 150 0.97 4.40 -2.62
N ASP A 151 1.20 3.39 -1.82
CA ASP A 151 1.25 3.44 -0.36
C ASP A 151 2.73 3.56 0.10
N ALA A 152 3.43 4.61 -0.39
CA ALA A 152 4.87 4.77 -0.26
C ALA A 152 5.36 4.76 1.19
N GLN A 153 4.66 5.44 2.11
CA GLN A 153 5.01 5.39 3.53
C GLN A 153 4.88 3.96 4.08
N GLN A 154 3.85 3.21 3.71
CA GLN A 154 3.70 1.81 4.10
C GLN A 154 4.88 0.97 3.58
N LEU A 155 5.31 1.17 2.33
CA LEU A 155 6.47 0.49 1.77
C LEU A 155 7.74 0.77 2.58
N ALA A 156 7.99 2.05 2.94
CA ALA A 156 9.12 2.45 3.77
C ALA A 156 9.06 1.84 5.17
N VAL A 157 7.89 1.84 5.80
CA VAL A 157 7.65 1.25 7.14
C VAL A 157 7.90 -0.25 7.13
N ILE A 158 7.41 -0.97 6.11
CA ILE A 158 7.61 -2.42 5.99
C ILE A 158 9.09 -2.76 5.73
N ARG A 159 9.78 -2.00 4.88
CA ARG A 159 11.24 -2.14 4.68
C ARG A 159 12.01 -1.94 5.99
N ARG A 160 11.60 -0.95 6.79
CA ARG A 160 12.18 -0.70 8.11
C ARG A 160 11.95 -1.87 9.07
N MET A 161 10.72 -2.37 9.15
CA MET A 161 10.35 -3.53 9.97
C MET A 161 11.19 -4.76 9.61
N VAL A 162 11.27 -5.08 8.32
CA VAL A 162 12.03 -6.24 7.82
C VAL A 162 13.51 -6.12 8.15
N ARG A 163 14.11 -4.95 7.96
CA ARG A 163 15.51 -4.67 8.30
C ARG A 163 15.76 -4.83 9.80
N ASP A 164 14.96 -4.16 10.63
CA ASP A 164 15.18 -4.05 12.07
C ASP A 164 14.91 -5.39 12.79
N LEU A 165 14.00 -6.21 12.25
CA LEU A 165 13.70 -7.56 12.76
C LEU A 165 14.56 -8.66 12.12
N ASN A 166 15.52 -8.32 11.24
CA ASN A 166 16.38 -9.26 10.54
C ASN A 166 15.58 -10.38 9.80
N MET A 167 14.47 -10.00 9.18
CA MET A 167 13.60 -10.96 8.49
C MET A 167 14.21 -11.35 7.13
N ASN A 168 14.19 -12.65 6.82
CA ASN A 168 14.71 -13.20 5.56
C ASN A 168 13.70 -13.05 4.41
N VAL A 169 13.26 -11.83 4.13
CA VAL A 169 12.33 -11.53 3.03
C VAL A 169 12.77 -10.26 2.31
N GLN A 170 12.81 -10.30 0.99
CA GLN A 170 13.07 -9.12 0.18
C GLN A 170 11.77 -8.35 -0.05
N VAL A 171 11.73 -7.08 0.36
CA VAL A 171 10.57 -6.18 0.11
C VAL A 171 10.74 -5.49 -1.24
N VAL A 172 9.84 -5.84 -2.17
CA VAL A 172 9.84 -5.31 -3.55
C VAL A 172 8.78 -4.23 -3.67
N GLY A 173 9.21 -3.00 -3.98
CA GLY A 173 8.32 -1.90 -4.36
C GLY A 173 7.91 -2.01 -5.82
N CYS A 174 6.64 -1.82 -6.12
CA CYS A 174 6.10 -1.85 -7.47
C CYS A 174 5.52 -0.48 -7.84
N PRO A 175 5.70 -0.01 -9.09
CA PRO A 175 5.24 1.29 -9.53
C PRO A 175 3.73 1.51 -9.34
N ILE A 176 3.34 2.78 -9.26
CA ILE A 176 1.92 3.16 -9.21
C ILE A 176 1.28 2.85 -10.56
N VAL A 177 0.19 2.09 -10.54
CA VAL A 177 -0.67 1.90 -11.70
C VAL A 177 -1.73 3.01 -11.70
N ARG A 178 -1.90 3.66 -12.86
CA ARG A 178 -2.86 4.75 -13.05
C ARG A 178 -3.94 4.38 -14.04
N GLU A 179 -5.08 5.02 -13.93
CA GLU A 179 -6.12 5.01 -14.96
C GLU A 179 -5.65 5.80 -16.18
N GLU A 180 -6.34 5.68 -17.33
CA GLU A 180 -5.95 6.35 -18.59
C GLU A 180 -5.84 7.87 -18.44
N ASP A 181 -6.63 8.47 -17.54
CA ASP A 181 -6.63 9.90 -17.26
C ASP A 181 -5.64 10.33 -16.15
N GLY A 182 -4.83 9.39 -15.66
CA GLY A 182 -3.75 9.62 -14.71
C GLY A 182 -4.10 9.41 -13.25
N LEU A 183 -5.36 9.20 -12.85
CA LEU A 183 -5.73 8.93 -11.48
C LEU A 183 -5.09 7.63 -10.99
N ALA A 184 -4.45 7.64 -9.81
CA ALA A 184 -3.90 6.43 -9.21
C ALA A 184 -5.02 5.42 -8.92
N LYS A 185 -4.83 4.15 -9.35
CA LYS A 185 -5.80 3.07 -9.11
C LYS A 185 -5.98 2.84 -7.61
N SER A 186 -7.23 2.81 -7.17
CA SER A 186 -7.61 2.57 -5.78
C SER A 186 -9.00 1.96 -5.70
N SER A 187 -9.19 1.01 -4.77
CA SER A 187 -10.53 0.49 -4.45
C SER A 187 -11.48 1.59 -3.99
N ARG A 188 -10.96 2.65 -3.38
CA ARG A 188 -11.74 3.83 -2.95
C ARG A 188 -12.23 4.71 -4.09
N ASN A 189 -11.71 4.56 -5.31
CA ASN A 189 -12.23 5.31 -6.47
C ASN A 189 -13.70 4.97 -6.76
N THR A 190 -14.17 3.79 -6.36
CA THR A 190 -15.57 3.37 -6.50
C THR A 190 -16.55 4.12 -5.61
N TYR A 191 -16.06 4.84 -4.60
CA TYR A 191 -16.91 5.68 -3.73
C TYR A 191 -17.26 7.03 -4.37
N LEU A 192 -16.53 7.45 -5.40
CA LEU A 192 -16.66 8.77 -6.01
C LEU A 192 -17.89 8.83 -6.91
N SER A 193 -18.66 9.91 -6.78
CA SER A 193 -19.65 10.28 -7.80
C SER A 193 -18.96 10.67 -9.11
N ALA A 194 -19.68 10.82 -10.21
CA ALA A 194 -19.09 11.24 -11.48
C ALA A 194 -18.40 12.61 -11.40
N GLU A 195 -18.96 13.54 -10.63
CA GLU A 195 -18.36 14.86 -10.38
C GLU A 195 -17.10 14.74 -9.53
N GLU A 196 -17.18 14.02 -8.41
CA GLU A 196 -16.02 13.75 -7.55
C GLU A 196 -14.90 13.00 -8.29
N ARG A 197 -15.26 12.07 -9.19
CA ARG A 197 -14.28 11.34 -10.01
C ARG A 197 -13.51 12.28 -10.95
N THR A 198 -14.18 13.29 -11.49
CA THR A 198 -13.53 14.31 -12.33
C THR A 198 -12.64 15.22 -11.47
N ALA A 199 -13.15 15.66 -10.32
CA ALA A 199 -12.38 16.48 -9.36
C ALA A 199 -11.12 15.77 -8.85
N ALA A 200 -11.17 14.44 -8.65
CA ALA A 200 -10.04 13.64 -8.18
C ALA A 200 -8.81 13.70 -9.09
N LEU A 201 -8.96 14.07 -10.36
CA LEU A 201 -7.83 14.27 -11.28
C LEU A 201 -6.88 15.40 -10.85
N VAL A 202 -7.30 16.25 -9.91
CA VAL A 202 -6.42 17.28 -9.34
C VAL A 202 -5.20 16.67 -8.67
N LEU A 203 -5.30 15.45 -8.09
CA LEU A 203 -4.17 14.78 -7.44
C LEU A 203 -3.08 14.46 -8.47
N SER A 204 -3.43 13.83 -9.59
CA SER A 204 -2.45 13.48 -10.63
C SER A 204 -1.86 14.72 -11.30
N ARG A 205 -2.66 15.80 -11.47
CA ARG A 205 -2.15 17.09 -11.97
C ARG A 205 -1.17 17.74 -11.01
N ALA A 206 -1.44 17.69 -9.71
CA ALA A 206 -0.52 18.21 -8.69
C ALA A 206 0.79 17.39 -8.63
N VAL A 207 0.73 16.06 -8.76
CA VAL A 207 1.92 15.21 -8.89
C VAL A 207 2.75 15.61 -10.11
N ALA A 208 2.10 15.75 -11.27
CA ALA A 208 2.79 16.12 -12.51
C ALA A 208 3.47 17.49 -12.41
N GLU A 209 2.83 18.47 -11.77
CA GLU A 209 3.43 19.80 -11.56
C GLU A 209 4.63 19.73 -10.60
N GLY A 210 4.51 19.01 -9.49
CA GLY A 210 5.64 18.80 -8.56
C GLY A 210 6.84 18.15 -9.26
N GLN A 211 6.62 17.09 -10.04
CA GLN A 211 7.66 16.43 -10.82
C GLN A 211 8.30 17.39 -11.83
N ARG A 212 7.49 18.12 -12.60
CA ARG A 212 7.95 19.10 -13.59
C ARG A 212 8.87 20.15 -12.99
N LEU A 213 8.52 20.71 -11.83
CA LEU A 213 9.33 21.71 -11.13
C LEU A 213 10.68 21.12 -10.69
N MET A 214 10.68 19.93 -10.11
CA MET A 214 11.90 19.28 -9.64
C MET A 214 12.81 18.84 -10.81
N GLU A 215 12.24 18.37 -11.91
CA GLU A 215 12.96 18.09 -13.18
C GLU A 215 13.55 19.35 -13.80
N ALA A 216 12.87 20.49 -13.66
CA ALA A 216 13.39 21.80 -14.08
C ALA A 216 14.49 22.37 -13.17
N GLY A 217 14.85 21.66 -12.10
CA GLY A 217 15.93 22.06 -11.20
C GLY A 217 15.49 22.73 -9.91
N GLU A 218 14.18 22.86 -9.64
CA GLU A 218 13.73 23.37 -8.34
C GLU A 218 14.12 22.40 -7.21
N ARG A 219 14.63 22.93 -6.11
CA ARG A 219 15.07 22.17 -4.94
C ARG A 219 14.48 22.69 -3.61
N SER A 220 13.76 23.80 -3.65
CA SER A 220 13.02 24.31 -2.48
C SER A 220 11.74 23.48 -2.28
N ALA A 221 11.64 22.77 -1.16
CA ALA A 221 10.43 22.03 -0.83
C ALA A 221 9.21 22.97 -0.75
N ALA A 222 9.36 24.15 -0.17
CA ALA A 222 8.26 25.12 -0.08
C ALA A 222 7.72 25.50 -1.45
N THR A 223 8.59 25.85 -2.43
CA THR A 223 8.18 26.20 -3.80
C THR A 223 7.39 25.08 -4.46
N VAL A 224 7.87 23.83 -4.39
CA VAL A 224 7.21 22.67 -4.99
C VAL A 224 5.86 22.41 -4.33
N LEU A 225 5.84 22.38 -2.99
CA LEU A 225 4.62 22.08 -2.23
C LEU A 225 3.55 23.17 -2.38
N ASP A 226 3.93 24.43 -2.42
CA ASP A 226 2.99 25.54 -2.61
C ASP A 226 2.34 25.50 -3.99
N ALA A 227 3.10 25.21 -5.06
CA ALA A 227 2.54 25.04 -6.40
C ALA A 227 1.53 23.87 -6.45
N MET A 228 1.85 22.72 -5.81
CA MET A 228 0.95 21.58 -5.72
C MET A 228 -0.33 21.92 -4.93
N LYS A 229 -0.19 22.59 -3.78
CA LYS A 229 -1.32 23.00 -2.93
C LYS A 229 -2.26 23.96 -3.66
N GLN A 230 -1.72 24.95 -4.36
CA GLN A 230 -2.51 25.91 -5.14
C GLN A 230 -3.39 25.21 -6.19
N LEU A 231 -2.85 24.20 -6.88
CA LEU A 231 -3.64 23.41 -7.82
C LEU A 231 -4.79 22.66 -7.14
N ILE A 232 -4.51 22.05 -5.98
CA ILE A 232 -5.51 21.27 -5.24
C ILE A 232 -6.59 22.19 -4.66
N GLU A 233 -6.20 23.34 -4.09
CA GLU A 233 -7.11 24.31 -3.48
C GLU A 233 -8.01 25.02 -4.50
N ALA A 234 -7.61 25.05 -5.78
CA ALA A 234 -8.44 25.55 -6.85
C ALA A 234 -9.61 24.61 -7.21
N GLU A 235 -9.60 23.36 -6.72
CA GLU A 235 -10.69 22.40 -6.92
C GLU A 235 -11.69 22.47 -5.74
N PRO A 236 -12.94 22.94 -5.96
CA PRO A 236 -13.90 23.18 -4.88
C PRO A 236 -14.27 21.94 -4.05
N LEU A 237 -14.19 20.74 -4.65
CA LEU A 237 -14.51 19.46 -3.97
C LEU A 237 -13.30 18.89 -3.22
N ALA A 238 -12.12 19.49 -3.37
CA ALA A 238 -10.90 19.01 -2.75
C ALA A 238 -10.65 19.68 -1.38
N ARG A 239 -10.23 18.89 -0.41
CA ARG A 239 -9.77 19.36 0.90
C ARG A 239 -8.49 18.61 1.26
N ILE A 240 -7.40 19.36 1.37
CA ILE A 240 -6.09 18.81 1.72
C ILE A 240 -6.13 18.26 3.15
N ASP A 241 -5.65 17.02 3.32
CA ASP A 241 -5.27 16.44 4.61
C ASP A 241 -3.78 16.76 4.87
N TYR A 242 -2.91 16.39 3.92
CA TYR A 242 -1.53 16.84 3.87
C TYR A 242 -1.01 16.87 2.42
N VAL A 243 -0.03 17.75 2.15
CA VAL A 243 0.88 17.74 1.00
C VAL A 243 2.25 18.05 1.58
N GLU A 244 3.11 17.04 1.63
CA GLU A 244 4.39 17.10 2.35
C GLU A 244 5.52 16.49 1.51
N MET A 245 6.75 16.99 1.72
CA MET A 245 7.97 16.43 1.17
C MET A 245 8.85 15.95 2.32
N VAL A 246 9.27 14.70 2.22
CA VAL A 246 10.09 14.03 3.25
C VAL A 246 11.27 13.30 2.61
N SER A 247 12.34 13.09 3.37
CA SER A 247 13.42 12.21 2.93
C SER A 247 12.89 10.79 2.72
N TRP A 248 13.32 10.13 1.63
CA TRP A 248 12.83 8.77 1.30
C TRP A 248 13.21 7.73 2.35
N ASP A 249 14.46 7.77 2.84
CA ASP A 249 14.96 6.77 3.77
C ASP A 249 14.46 6.95 5.21
N GLY A 250 14.15 8.18 5.62
CA GLY A 250 13.85 8.50 7.00
C GLY A 250 12.42 8.98 7.27
N ILE A 251 11.67 9.32 6.22
CA ILE A 251 10.34 9.97 6.32
C ILE A 251 10.40 11.19 7.26
N LYS A 252 11.43 12.03 7.07
CA LYS A 252 11.62 13.27 7.83
C LYS A 252 11.38 14.47 6.92
N PRO A 253 10.68 15.52 7.39
CA PRO A 253 10.50 16.74 6.60
C PRO A 253 11.82 17.29 6.08
N VAL A 254 11.82 17.77 4.84
CA VAL A 254 12.97 18.41 4.20
C VAL A 254 12.59 19.82 3.74
N GLU A 255 13.52 20.77 3.84
CA GLU A 255 13.37 22.14 3.35
C GLU A 255 13.99 22.31 1.96
N THR A 256 15.11 21.61 1.73
CA THR A 256 15.85 21.62 0.47
C THR A 256 16.19 20.21 0.06
N VAL A 257 16.03 19.89 -1.23
CA VAL A 257 16.28 18.58 -1.79
C VAL A 257 17.78 18.39 -2.05
N ASP A 258 18.43 17.60 -1.22
CA ASP A 258 19.85 17.23 -1.29
C ASP A 258 20.09 15.71 -1.45
N GLY A 259 19.01 14.92 -1.51
CA GLY A 259 19.02 13.47 -1.69
C GLY A 259 17.66 12.96 -2.13
N PRO A 260 17.42 11.64 -2.11
CA PRO A 260 16.13 11.06 -2.47
C PRO A 260 15.00 11.53 -1.55
N VAL A 261 13.92 12.00 -2.15
CA VAL A 261 12.73 12.49 -1.42
C VAL A 261 11.46 11.83 -1.91
N LEU A 262 10.51 11.68 -0.99
CA LEU A 262 9.12 11.34 -1.24
C LEU A 262 8.28 12.62 -1.14
N VAL A 263 7.59 12.96 -2.21
CA VAL A 263 6.53 13.98 -2.19
C VAL A 263 5.19 13.25 -2.15
N ALA A 264 4.47 13.40 -1.07
CA ALA A 264 3.25 12.65 -0.81
C ALA A 264 2.09 13.56 -0.42
N MET A 265 0.89 13.17 -0.83
CA MET A 265 -0.32 13.88 -0.49
C MET A 265 -1.43 12.94 -0.05
N ALA A 266 -2.32 13.46 0.78
CA ALA A 266 -3.64 12.92 1.02
C ALA A 266 -4.65 14.05 0.89
N VAL A 267 -5.69 13.80 0.10
CA VAL A 267 -6.71 14.79 -0.23
C VAL A 267 -8.07 14.14 -0.13
N TYR A 268 -9.00 14.78 0.55
CA TYR A 268 -10.40 14.41 0.52
C TYR A 268 -11.05 15.01 -0.72
N ILE A 269 -11.71 14.17 -1.52
CA ILE A 269 -12.62 14.58 -2.57
C ILE A 269 -14.03 14.24 -2.05
N GLY A 270 -14.81 15.27 -1.73
CA GLY A 270 -16.00 15.07 -0.94
C GLY A 270 -15.68 14.40 0.40
N LYS A 271 -16.17 13.17 0.60
CA LYS A 271 -15.91 12.35 1.80
C LYS A 271 -14.77 11.34 1.60
N THR A 272 -14.37 11.10 0.36
CA THR A 272 -13.41 10.04 0.02
C THR A 272 -11.98 10.55 0.15
N ARG A 273 -11.18 9.92 1.03
CA ARG A 273 -9.76 10.22 1.19
C ARG A 273 -8.95 9.45 0.16
N LEU A 274 -8.29 10.17 -0.73
CA LEU A 274 -7.39 9.64 -1.75
C LEU A 274 -5.94 10.03 -1.44
N ILE A 275 -4.99 9.20 -1.87
CA ILE A 275 -3.56 9.46 -1.75
C ILE A 275 -2.88 9.33 -3.10
N ASP A 276 -1.83 10.13 -3.29
CA ASP A 276 -0.92 10.02 -4.42
C ASP A 276 0.47 10.48 -4.01
N ASN A 277 1.49 10.11 -4.79
CA ASN A 277 2.87 10.48 -4.48
C ASN A 277 3.78 10.32 -5.70
N PHE A 278 5.00 10.82 -5.56
CA PHE A 278 6.14 10.44 -6.39
C PHE A 278 7.43 10.46 -5.56
N ILE A 279 8.43 9.69 -6.00
CA ILE A 279 9.79 9.71 -5.46
C ILE A 279 10.68 10.40 -6.48
N PHE A 280 11.58 11.26 -5.99
CA PHE A 280 12.55 11.95 -6.82
C PHE A 280 13.96 11.67 -6.32
N GLY A 281 14.88 11.34 -7.25
CA GLY A 281 16.29 11.09 -6.94
C GLY A 281 16.63 9.66 -6.48
N GLU A 282 15.71 8.69 -6.66
CA GLU A 282 15.97 7.25 -6.41
C GLU A 282 16.72 6.61 -7.58
#